data_12c3c39da93e9ad36f69af22b26542dd
#
_entry.id   12c3c39da93e9ad36f69af22b26542dd
#
_cell.length_a   1.000
_cell.length_b   1.000
_cell.length_c   1.000
_cell.angle_alpha   90.00
_cell.angle_beta   90.00
_cell.angle_gamma   90.00
#
_symmetry.space_group_name_H-M   'P 1'
#
loop_
_entity.id
_entity.type
_entity.pdbx_description
1 polymer ?
#
loop_
_entity_poly.entity_id
_entity_poly.type
_entity_poly.pdbx_seq_one_letter_code
_entity_poly.pdbx_strand_id
1 'polypeptide(L)'
;MIWACILFALVAFATINNNWIQVDPFTLPIQGLPQALDGLKIVHLSDIHLPKNAGTLPRLIQLVADQSPDLILITGDWVDRSADVLACGLLEMSEGLAAIAPTYAVTGNHEMENRNPAAWKAVLQKSGVHIIDNTYAVFEKQGQSLALMGLANGVPYAPERFTQIERIADLPRILLAHHPELWPTYSAQSYEIRPHLVLSGHAHGGQIRLPWIGGLLAPNQGFFPRYASGQYSADNGTHMIVSRGLGNSIFPLRVFNRPHLPVITLKSK
;
A
#
# COMPACT_ATOMS: atom_id res chain seq x y z
N MET A 1 -28.98 -10.89 -31.48
CA MET A 1 -29.29 -10.14 -30.23
C MET A 1 -28.60 -10.75 -29.02
N ILE A 2 -28.82 -12.01 -28.64
CA ILE A 2 -28.28 -12.63 -27.43
C ILE A 2 -26.73 -12.53 -27.35
N TRP A 3 -26.02 -12.88 -28.42
CA TRP A 3 -24.54 -12.79 -28.44
C TRP A 3 -23.99 -11.38 -28.27
N ALA A 4 -24.69 -10.36 -28.79
CA ALA A 4 -24.33 -8.96 -28.60
C ALA A 4 -24.49 -8.53 -27.12
N CYS A 5 -25.56 -8.99 -26.46
CA CYS A 5 -25.78 -8.72 -25.03
C CYS A 5 -24.73 -9.40 -24.17
N ILE A 6 -24.35 -10.64 -24.49
CA ILE A 6 -23.30 -11.38 -23.77
C ILE A 6 -21.95 -10.67 -23.94
N LEU A 7 -21.59 -10.29 -25.17
CA LEU A 7 -20.35 -9.57 -25.42
C LEU A 7 -20.31 -8.24 -24.67
N PHE A 8 -21.40 -7.48 -24.72
CA PHE A 8 -21.51 -6.23 -23.95
C PHE A 8 -21.33 -6.44 -22.46
N ALA A 9 -21.98 -7.46 -21.88
CA ALA A 9 -21.85 -7.79 -20.47
C ALA A 9 -20.41 -8.17 -20.09
N LEU A 10 -19.71 -8.95 -20.93
CA LEU A 10 -18.32 -9.34 -20.71
C LEU A 10 -17.38 -8.13 -20.78
N VAL A 11 -17.58 -7.23 -21.77
CA VAL A 11 -16.78 -6.01 -21.89
C VAL A 11 -17.03 -5.07 -20.71
N ALA A 12 -18.28 -4.87 -20.30
CA ALA A 12 -18.64 -4.07 -19.14
C ALA A 12 -18.01 -4.66 -17.85
N PHE A 13 -18.11 -5.96 -17.66
CA PHE A 13 -17.49 -6.66 -16.53
C PHE A 13 -15.97 -6.47 -16.50
N ALA A 14 -15.29 -6.70 -17.62
CA ALA A 14 -13.85 -6.50 -17.74
C ALA A 14 -13.46 -5.04 -17.46
N THR A 15 -14.19 -4.08 -18.01
CA THR A 15 -13.96 -2.64 -17.81
C THR A 15 -14.10 -2.26 -16.32
N ILE A 16 -15.17 -2.70 -15.66
CA ILE A 16 -15.41 -2.45 -14.24
C ILE A 16 -14.29 -3.04 -13.39
N ASN A 17 -13.94 -4.31 -13.63
CA ASN A 17 -12.92 -4.99 -12.82
C ASN A 17 -11.51 -4.42 -13.00
N ASN A 18 -11.22 -3.73 -14.09
CA ASN A 18 -9.88 -3.22 -14.37
C ASN A 18 -9.73 -1.70 -14.17
N ASN A 19 -10.83 -0.93 -14.17
CA ASN A 19 -10.75 0.53 -14.15
C ASN A 19 -11.54 1.20 -13.01
N TRP A 20 -12.49 0.51 -12.40
CA TRP A 20 -13.29 1.11 -11.33
C TRP A 20 -12.66 0.80 -9.97
N ILE A 21 -11.92 1.78 -9.43
CA ILE A 21 -11.28 1.68 -8.13
C ILE A 21 -12.33 1.46 -7.03
N GLN A 22 -12.07 0.47 -6.19
CA GLN A 22 -12.87 0.19 -5.00
C GLN A 22 -12.20 0.85 -3.79
N VAL A 23 -12.91 1.78 -3.16
CA VAL A 23 -12.53 2.35 -1.88
C VAL A 23 -13.08 1.44 -0.77
N ASP A 24 -12.20 0.90 0.05
CA ASP A 24 -12.58 0.00 1.15
C ASP A 24 -12.19 0.65 2.50
N PRO A 25 -13.17 0.98 3.36
CA PRO A 25 -12.89 1.50 4.69
C PRO A 25 -12.52 0.38 5.66
N PHE A 26 -11.47 0.63 6.46
CA PHE A 26 -11.06 -0.21 7.58
C PHE A 26 -11.04 0.63 8.85
N THR A 27 -11.53 0.10 9.96
CA THR A 27 -11.42 0.74 11.27
C THR A 27 -10.66 -0.19 12.19
N LEU A 28 -9.50 0.27 12.69
CA LEU A 28 -8.59 -0.57 13.46
C LEU A 28 -8.33 0.00 14.85
N PRO A 29 -8.58 -0.77 15.92
CA PRO A 29 -8.17 -0.42 17.26
C PRO A 29 -6.66 -0.58 17.40
N ILE A 30 -5.96 0.49 17.78
CA ILE A 30 -4.52 0.49 18.01
C ILE A 30 -4.26 0.66 19.51
N GLN A 31 -3.57 -0.30 20.09
CA GLN A 31 -3.19 -0.24 21.50
C GLN A 31 -2.22 0.93 21.75
N GLY A 32 -2.49 1.73 22.78
CA GLY A 32 -1.65 2.87 23.12
C GLY A 32 -1.75 4.05 22.14
N LEU A 33 -2.76 4.07 21.26
CA LEU A 33 -3.00 5.24 20.41
C LEU A 33 -3.45 6.43 21.27
N PRO A 34 -2.73 7.57 21.25
CA PRO A 34 -3.15 8.77 21.94
C PRO A 34 -4.51 9.27 21.46
N GLN A 35 -5.31 9.86 22.39
CA GLN A 35 -6.66 10.36 22.07
C GLN A 35 -6.67 11.39 20.93
N ALA A 36 -5.64 12.21 20.80
CA ALA A 36 -5.54 13.19 19.72
C ALA A 36 -5.33 12.54 18.32
N LEU A 37 -4.94 11.27 18.27
CA LEU A 37 -4.83 10.49 17.04
C LEU A 37 -6.03 9.56 16.81
N ASP A 38 -7.03 9.56 17.71
CA ASP A 38 -8.30 8.83 17.49
C ASP A 38 -9.02 9.41 16.27
N GLY A 39 -9.39 8.54 15.35
CA GLY A 39 -9.98 8.95 14.07
C GLY A 39 -8.97 9.34 13.00
N LEU A 40 -7.66 9.22 13.24
CA LEU A 40 -6.64 9.48 12.21
C LEU A 40 -6.93 8.66 10.95
N LYS A 41 -7.04 9.35 9.82
CA LYS A 41 -7.40 8.74 8.55
C LYS A 41 -6.18 8.60 7.64
N ILE A 42 -5.91 7.39 7.21
CA ILE A 42 -4.80 7.02 6.35
C ILE A 42 -5.35 6.50 5.03
N VAL A 43 -4.85 7.04 3.91
CA VAL A 43 -5.05 6.42 2.60
C VAL A 43 -3.81 5.60 2.25
N HIS A 44 -4.03 4.32 1.92
CA HIS A 44 -2.98 3.39 1.56
C HIS A 44 -3.01 3.11 0.06
N LEU A 45 -1.91 3.45 -0.64
CA LEU A 45 -1.70 3.11 -2.05
C LEU A 45 -0.61 2.05 -2.17
N SER A 46 -0.72 1.22 -3.20
CA SER A 46 0.30 0.23 -3.55
C SER A 46 0.14 -0.23 -4.99
N ASP A 47 1.20 -0.73 -5.59
CA ASP A 47 1.17 -1.41 -6.89
C ASP A 47 0.45 -0.57 -7.97
N ILE A 48 0.90 0.65 -8.16
CA ILE A 48 0.32 1.61 -9.08
C ILE A 48 0.73 1.29 -10.51
N HIS A 49 2.00 0.86 -10.70
CA HIS A 49 2.59 0.43 -11.95
C HIS A 49 2.43 1.44 -13.09
N LEU A 50 2.87 2.69 -12.85
CA LEU A 50 2.95 3.68 -13.93
C LEU A 50 3.87 3.17 -15.05
N PRO A 51 3.57 3.41 -16.34
CA PRO A 51 2.59 4.37 -16.89
C PRO A 51 1.20 3.77 -17.17
N LYS A 52 0.90 2.54 -16.82
CA LYS A 52 -0.35 1.85 -17.21
C LYS A 52 -1.61 2.64 -16.88
N ASN A 53 -1.53 3.46 -15.83
CA ASN A 53 -2.65 4.28 -15.36
C ASN A 53 -2.39 5.80 -15.53
N ALA A 54 -1.39 6.22 -16.30
CA ALA A 54 -1.04 7.63 -16.42
C ALA A 54 -2.22 8.52 -16.86
N GLY A 55 -3.04 8.07 -17.82
CA GLY A 55 -4.22 8.80 -18.27
C GLY A 55 -5.35 8.91 -17.23
N THR A 56 -5.25 8.22 -16.10
CA THR A 56 -6.24 8.25 -15.01
C THR A 56 -5.69 8.94 -13.74
N LEU A 57 -4.47 9.48 -13.78
CA LEU A 57 -3.81 10.08 -12.61
C LEU A 57 -4.62 11.21 -11.96
N PRO A 58 -5.13 12.21 -12.68
CA PRO A 58 -5.90 13.29 -12.06
C PRO A 58 -7.12 12.75 -11.30
N ARG A 59 -7.78 11.71 -11.85
CA ARG A 59 -8.92 11.07 -11.19
C ARG A 59 -8.51 10.31 -9.93
N LEU A 60 -7.37 9.63 -9.95
CA LEU A 60 -6.86 8.93 -8.77
C LEU A 60 -6.48 9.92 -7.66
N ILE A 61 -5.77 11.00 -8.01
CA ILE A 61 -5.41 12.07 -7.08
C ILE A 61 -6.67 12.69 -6.45
N GLN A 62 -7.67 13.00 -7.27
CA GLN A 62 -8.95 13.51 -6.77
C GLN A 62 -9.66 12.50 -5.84
N LEU A 63 -9.67 11.20 -6.20
CA LEU A 63 -10.27 10.17 -5.37
C LEU A 63 -9.59 10.05 -4.00
N VAL A 64 -8.27 10.24 -3.94
CA VAL A 64 -7.51 10.32 -2.67
C VAL A 64 -7.88 11.57 -1.89
N ALA A 65 -7.97 12.74 -2.54
CA ALA A 65 -8.36 14.00 -1.91
C ALA A 65 -9.78 13.92 -1.31
N ASP A 66 -10.72 13.28 -2.02
CA ASP A 66 -12.10 13.09 -1.56
C ASP A 66 -12.19 12.28 -0.26
N GLN A 67 -11.15 11.48 0.06
CA GLN A 67 -11.08 10.76 1.34
C GLN A 67 -10.67 11.66 2.50
N SER A 68 -10.14 12.86 2.24
CA SER A 68 -9.63 13.79 3.26
C SER A 68 -8.65 13.10 4.23
N PRO A 69 -7.55 12.52 3.74
CA PRO A 69 -6.60 11.80 4.60
C PRO A 69 -5.78 12.76 5.45
N ASP A 70 -5.44 12.33 6.66
CA ASP A 70 -4.40 12.97 7.48
C ASP A 70 -2.99 12.56 7.03
N LEU A 71 -2.89 11.38 6.39
CA LEU A 71 -1.64 10.73 6.04
C LEU A 71 -1.82 9.85 4.81
N ILE A 72 -0.86 9.86 3.90
CA ILE A 72 -0.80 8.97 2.74
C ILE A 72 0.40 8.06 2.88
N LEU A 73 0.16 6.74 2.83
CA LEU A 73 1.20 5.71 2.97
C LEU A 73 1.23 4.84 1.72
N ILE A 74 2.44 4.62 1.15
CA ILE A 74 2.61 3.93 -0.12
C ILE A 74 3.62 2.80 0.02
N THR A 75 3.19 1.59 -0.30
CA THR A 75 3.95 0.38 -0.03
C THR A 75 4.62 -0.21 -1.28
N GLY A 76 5.15 0.65 -2.16
CA GLY A 76 5.97 0.25 -3.29
C GLY A 76 5.20 0.03 -4.60
N ASP A 77 5.96 -0.31 -5.62
CA ASP A 77 5.52 -0.55 -6.99
C ASP A 77 4.74 0.65 -7.59
N TRP A 78 5.31 1.85 -7.42
CA TRP A 78 4.81 3.08 -8.05
C TRP A 78 4.91 3.01 -9.57
N VAL A 79 6.03 2.50 -10.06
CA VAL A 79 6.36 2.43 -11.48
C VAL A 79 6.49 0.98 -11.94
N ASP A 80 6.17 0.70 -13.19
CA ASP A 80 6.51 -0.58 -13.79
C ASP A 80 8.03 -0.67 -13.98
N ARG A 81 8.61 -1.89 -13.88
CA ARG A 81 10.05 -2.12 -14.06
C ARG A 81 10.57 -1.62 -15.42
N SER A 82 9.71 -1.58 -16.43
CA SER A 82 10.02 -1.14 -17.78
C SER A 82 9.75 0.34 -18.03
N ALA A 83 9.18 1.06 -17.05
CA ALA A 83 8.77 2.45 -17.23
C ALA A 83 9.99 3.39 -17.39
N ASP A 84 9.84 4.37 -18.27
CA ASP A 84 10.66 5.58 -18.23
C ASP A 84 10.17 6.46 -17.07
N VAL A 85 10.94 6.49 -16.00
CA VAL A 85 10.59 7.16 -14.74
C VAL A 85 10.33 8.65 -14.93
N LEU A 86 11.00 9.29 -15.90
CA LEU A 86 10.86 10.73 -16.15
C LEU A 86 9.64 11.06 -17.01
N ALA A 87 9.08 10.08 -17.72
CA ALA A 87 7.98 10.26 -18.66
C ALA A 87 6.67 9.54 -18.24
N CYS A 88 6.69 8.71 -17.19
CA CYS A 88 5.54 7.88 -16.82
C CYS A 88 4.46 8.57 -15.97
N GLY A 89 4.60 9.87 -15.64
CA GLY A 89 3.67 10.61 -14.78
C GLY A 89 3.98 10.49 -13.28
N LEU A 90 5.15 9.96 -12.90
CA LEU A 90 5.53 9.80 -11.50
C LEU A 90 5.61 11.15 -10.76
N LEU A 91 6.19 12.18 -11.39
CA LEU A 91 6.30 13.50 -10.80
C LEU A 91 4.92 14.11 -10.53
N GLU A 92 4.03 14.12 -11.54
CA GLU A 92 2.67 14.63 -11.42
C GLU A 92 1.91 13.94 -10.28
N MET A 93 2.00 12.61 -10.21
CA MET A 93 1.33 11.85 -9.18
C MET A 93 1.88 12.15 -7.79
N SER A 94 3.19 12.13 -7.63
CA SER A 94 3.82 12.33 -6.33
C SER A 94 3.62 13.75 -5.79
N GLU A 95 3.72 14.78 -6.65
CA GLU A 95 3.38 16.16 -6.28
C GLU A 95 1.90 16.31 -5.90
N GLY A 96 1.00 15.69 -6.68
CA GLY A 96 -0.43 15.71 -6.39
C GLY A 96 -0.79 15.06 -5.05
N LEU A 97 -0.16 13.94 -4.71
CA LEU A 97 -0.38 13.28 -3.41
C LEU A 97 0.23 14.08 -2.26
N ALA A 98 1.47 14.57 -2.40
CA ALA A 98 2.13 15.37 -1.38
C ALA A 98 1.41 16.69 -1.09
N ALA A 99 0.70 17.25 -2.07
CA ALA A 99 -0.15 18.45 -1.88
C ALA A 99 -1.42 18.17 -1.05
N ILE A 100 -1.88 16.91 -0.97
CA ILE A 100 -3.08 16.53 -0.20
C ILE A 100 -2.74 16.33 1.28
N ALA A 101 -1.71 15.53 1.58
CA ALA A 101 -1.29 15.20 2.94
C ALA A 101 0.17 14.74 2.98
N PRO A 102 0.83 14.76 4.17
CA PRO A 102 2.14 14.15 4.34
C PRO A 102 2.18 12.73 3.77
N THR A 103 3.13 12.46 2.87
CA THR A 103 3.20 11.22 2.11
C THR A 103 4.51 10.51 2.37
N TYR A 104 4.43 9.24 2.79
CA TYR A 104 5.58 8.38 3.06
C TYR A 104 5.52 7.12 2.20
N ALA A 105 6.68 6.65 1.77
CA ALA A 105 6.79 5.53 0.86
C ALA A 105 7.94 4.59 1.16
N VAL A 106 7.80 3.34 0.76
CA VAL A 106 8.88 2.35 0.68
C VAL A 106 9.00 1.80 -0.73
N THR A 107 10.15 1.18 -1.02
CA THR A 107 10.46 0.53 -2.30
C THR A 107 9.69 -0.77 -2.44
N GLY A 108 9.11 -1.03 -3.62
CA GLY A 108 8.66 -2.33 -4.09
C GLY A 108 9.72 -3.00 -5.00
N ASN A 109 9.37 -4.16 -5.55
CA ASN A 109 10.31 -4.89 -6.41
C ASN A 109 10.46 -4.24 -7.80
N HIS A 110 9.44 -3.58 -8.33
CA HIS A 110 9.52 -2.94 -9.64
C HIS A 110 10.47 -1.75 -9.64
N GLU A 111 10.57 -0.98 -8.56
CA GLU A 111 11.58 0.08 -8.43
C GLU A 111 13.00 -0.48 -8.41
N MET A 112 13.22 -1.60 -7.72
CA MET A 112 14.54 -2.25 -7.65
C MET A 112 14.97 -2.86 -8.98
N GLU A 113 14.02 -3.36 -9.76
CA GLU A 113 14.22 -3.96 -11.08
C GLU A 113 14.22 -2.94 -12.22
N ASN A 114 13.89 -1.66 -11.95
CA ASN A 114 13.88 -0.62 -12.97
C ASN A 114 15.29 -0.31 -13.48
N ARG A 115 15.40 0.06 -14.75
CA ARG A 115 16.68 0.38 -15.40
C ARG A 115 17.39 1.59 -14.78
N ASN A 116 16.67 2.46 -14.11
CA ASN A 116 17.21 3.65 -13.45
C ASN A 116 16.65 3.79 -12.02
N PRO A 117 17.12 2.96 -11.08
CA PRO A 117 16.58 2.96 -9.71
C PRO A 117 16.90 4.24 -8.93
N ALA A 118 17.88 5.05 -9.36
CA ALA A 118 18.17 6.33 -8.73
C ALA A 118 17.19 7.42 -9.15
N ALA A 119 16.65 7.37 -10.37
CA ALA A 119 15.79 8.41 -10.90
C ALA A 119 14.45 8.51 -10.15
N TRP A 120 13.80 7.38 -9.82
CA TRP A 120 12.53 7.42 -9.12
C TRP A 120 12.68 8.00 -7.71
N LYS A 121 13.76 7.68 -6.98
CA LYS A 121 14.05 8.29 -5.67
C LYS A 121 14.20 9.81 -5.78
N ALA A 122 14.95 10.28 -6.77
CA ALA A 122 15.14 11.70 -7.00
C ALA A 122 13.82 12.43 -7.32
N VAL A 123 12.95 11.82 -8.13
CA VAL A 123 11.62 12.35 -8.43
C VAL A 123 10.76 12.46 -7.17
N LEU A 124 10.69 11.39 -6.36
CA LEU A 124 9.89 11.39 -5.13
C LEU A 124 10.41 12.41 -4.11
N GLN A 125 11.74 12.50 -3.92
CA GLN A 125 12.33 13.47 -3.01
C GLN A 125 12.04 14.91 -3.44
N LYS A 126 12.08 15.19 -4.75
CA LYS A 126 11.75 16.50 -5.30
C LYS A 126 10.28 16.89 -5.09
N SER A 127 9.38 15.93 -5.13
CA SER A 127 7.93 16.13 -4.96
C SER A 127 7.46 16.28 -3.51
N GLY A 128 8.36 16.10 -2.53
CA GLY A 128 8.00 16.15 -1.11
C GLY A 128 7.52 14.82 -0.52
N VAL A 129 7.65 13.71 -1.26
CA VAL A 129 7.39 12.37 -0.73
C VAL A 129 8.61 11.86 0.05
N HIS A 130 8.38 11.36 1.26
CA HIS A 130 9.42 10.85 2.15
C HIS A 130 9.63 9.35 1.93
N ILE A 131 10.80 8.94 1.43
CA ILE A 131 11.17 7.53 1.33
C ILE A 131 11.79 7.10 2.65
N ILE A 132 11.23 6.06 3.27
CA ILE A 132 11.63 5.56 4.60
C ILE A 132 12.15 4.12 4.57
N ASP A 133 12.81 3.71 3.48
CA ASP A 133 13.45 2.39 3.35
C ASP A 133 14.44 2.11 4.48
N ASN A 134 14.23 1.05 5.27
CA ASN A 134 15.06 0.61 6.40
C ASN A 134 15.32 1.71 7.44
N THR A 135 14.37 2.60 7.61
CA THR A 135 14.40 3.67 8.61
C THR A 135 13.00 3.95 9.12
N TYR A 136 12.88 4.93 10.01
CA TYR A 136 11.58 5.41 10.48
C TYR A 136 11.47 6.92 10.37
N ALA A 137 10.23 7.39 10.37
CA ALA A 137 9.85 8.78 10.54
C ALA A 137 8.85 8.90 11.69
N VAL A 138 8.75 10.09 12.27
CA VAL A 138 7.74 10.40 13.28
C VAL A 138 6.74 11.38 12.67
N PHE A 139 5.48 10.96 12.61
CA PHE A 139 4.37 11.82 12.22
C PHE A 139 3.76 12.44 13.47
N GLU A 140 3.53 13.74 13.44
CA GLU A 140 2.98 14.49 14.57
C GLU A 140 1.65 15.14 14.21
N LYS A 141 0.68 15.02 15.10
CA LYS A 141 -0.62 15.69 15.01
C LYS A 141 -1.06 16.11 16.39
N GLN A 142 -1.36 17.40 16.58
CA GLN A 142 -1.81 17.99 17.86
C GLN A 142 -0.88 17.65 19.04
N GLY A 143 0.44 17.67 18.81
CA GLY A 143 1.45 17.37 19.83
C GLY A 143 1.57 15.90 20.23
N GLN A 144 0.94 14.99 19.49
CA GLN A 144 1.05 13.54 19.68
C GLN A 144 1.74 12.90 18.49
N SER A 145 2.49 11.85 18.76
CA SER A 145 3.40 11.23 17.79
C SER A 145 2.95 9.81 17.42
N LEU A 146 3.15 9.46 16.16
CA LEU A 146 2.98 8.14 15.56
C LEU A 146 4.26 7.78 14.79
N ALA A 147 4.85 6.63 15.05
CA ALA A 147 6.02 6.18 14.32
C ALA A 147 5.62 5.46 13.03
N LEU A 148 6.27 5.84 11.94
CA LEU A 148 6.16 5.23 10.62
C LEU A 148 7.49 4.53 10.33
N MET A 149 7.48 3.21 10.28
CA MET A 149 8.63 2.37 10.00
C MET A 149 8.56 1.88 8.56
N GLY A 150 9.66 1.81 7.84
CA GLY A 150 9.69 1.34 6.47
C GLY A 150 10.71 0.24 6.25
N LEU A 151 10.34 -0.77 5.49
CA LEU A 151 11.27 -1.80 5.00
C LEU A 151 11.44 -1.66 3.49
N ALA A 152 12.69 -1.69 3.05
CA ALA A 152 12.99 -1.84 1.64
C ALA A 152 12.45 -3.18 1.11
N ASN A 153 12.29 -3.26 -0.21
CA ASN A 153 11.77 -4.45 -0.90
C ASN A 153 12.38 -5.76 -0.39
N GLY A 154 11.52 -6.72 0.00
CA GLY A 154 11.90 -8.07 0.38
C GLY A 154 12.71 -8.21 1.69
N VAL A 155 12.92 -7.14 2.43
CA VAL A 155 13.65 -7.17 3.71
C VAL A 155 12.72 -7.66 4.81
N PRO A 156 13.06 -8.74 5.55
CA PRO A 156 12.28 -9.18 6.71
C PRO A 156 12.37 -8.17 7.85
N TYR A 157 11.29 -8.07 8.63
CA TYR A 157 11.29 -7.23 9.83
C TYR A 157 12.24 -7.81 10.88
N ALA A 158 13.09 -6.93 11.40
CA ALA A 158 13.93 -7.15 12.56
C ALA A 158 14.22 -5.77 13.18
N PRO A 159 13.90 -5.54 14.49
CA PRO A 159 14.05 -4.23 15.11
C PRO A 159 15.46 -3.65 15.01
N GLU A 160 16.49 -4.48 15.11
CA GLU A 160 17.90 -4.11 15.01
C GLU A 160 18.32 -3.50 13.66
N ARG A 161 17.46 -3.58 12.65
CA ARG A 161 17.70 -2.93 11.34
C ARG A 161 17.47 -1.43 11.38
N PHE A 162 16.75 -0.95 12.40
CA PHE A 162 16.41 0.46 12.53
C PHE A 162 17.36 1.14 13.51
N THR A 163 18.17 2.06 13.02
CA THR A 163 19.06 2.85 13.90
C THR A 163 18.24 3.61 14.93
N GLN A 164 18.59 3.48 16.20
CA GLN A 164 17.93 4.17 17.32
C GLN A 164 16.42 3.86 17.43
N ILE A 165 16.01 2.62 17.17
CA ILE A 165 14.61 2.21 17.23
C ILE A 165 13.99 2.40 18.63
N GLU A 166 14.80 2.41 19.68
CA GLU A 166 14.37 2.67 21.06
C GLU A 166 13.68 4.03 21.23
N ARG A 167 13.97 5.00 20.38
CA ARG A 167 13.32 6.33 20.40
C ARG A 167 11.83 6.28 20.06
N ILE A 168 11.38 5.23 19.41
CA ILE A 168 9.98 5.04 19.01
C ILE A 168 9.31 3.88 19.76
N ALA A 169 10.00 3.29 20.75
CA ALA A 169 9.50 2.10 21.46
C ALA A 169 8.14 2.32 22.14
N ASP A 170 7.93 3.52 22.70
CA ASP A 170 6.71 3.88 23.41
C ASP A 170 5.61 4.46 22.49
N LEU A 171 5.91 4.67 21.21
CA LEU A 171 4.94 5.21 20.25
C LEU A 171 4.07 4.11 19.62
N PRO A 172 2.82 4.41 19.22
CA PRO A 172 2.13 3.57 18.26
C PRO A 172 2.92 3.52 16.95
N ARG A 173 2.99 2.35 16.32
CA ARG A 173 3.89 2.09 15.18
C ARG A 173 3.15 1.49 14.00
N ILE A 174 3.35 2.08 12.82
CA ILE A 174 2.89 1.53 11.53
C ILE A 174 4.12 1.13 10.72
N LEU A 175 4.13 -0.09 10.19
CA LEU A 175 5.16 -0.62 9.31
C LEU A 175 4.66 -0.60 7.86
N LEU A 176 5.42 0.04 6.98
CA LEU A 176 5.28 -0.07 5.54
C LEU A 176 6.22 -1.16 5.05
N ALA A 177 5.66 -2.19 4.42
CA ALA A 177 6.43 -3.31 3.89
C ALA A 177 5.72 -3.89 2.66
N HIS A 178 6.41 -3.97 1.52
CA HIS A 178 5.79 -4.36 0.26
C HIS A 178 5.24 -5.80 0.27
N HIS A 179 5.97 -6.74 0.88
CA HIS A 179 5.77 -8.18 0.81
C HIS A 179 4.85 -8.74 1.93
N PRO A 180 3.57 -9.06 1.69
CA PRO A 180 2.65 -9.55 2.72
C PRO A 180 2.95 -10.98 3.18
N GLU A 181 3.64 -11.79 2.36
CA GLU A 181 4.05 -13.15 2.71
C GLU A 181 5.05 -13.21 3.87
N LEU A 182 5.72 -12.08 4.18
CA LEU A 182 6.59 -11.95 5.33
C LEU A 182 5.83 -11.64 6.64
N TRP A 183 4.50 -11.72 6.64
CA TRP A 183 3.66 -11.53 7.82
C TRP A 183 4.15 -12.26 9.08
N PRO A 184 4.64 -13.53 9.01
CA PRO A 184 5.15 -14.21 10.21
C PRO A 184 6.30 -13.47 10.88
N THR A 185 7.15 -12.75 10.12
CA THR A 185 8.23 -11.93 10.71
C THR A 185 7.71 -10.60 11.23
N TYR A 186 6.74 -9.98 10.54
CA TYR A 186 6.16 -8.70 10.97
C TYR A 186 5.40 -8.81 12.28
N SER A 187 4.73 -9.95 12.49
CA SER A 187 3.89 -10.23 13.66
C SER A 187 4.56 -11.10 14.71
N ALA A 188 5.88 -11.31 14.62
CA ALA A 188 6.58 -12.19 15.57
C ALA A 188 6.46 -11.68 17.02
N GLN A 189 6.06 -12.60 17.93
CA GLN A 189 5.88 -12.28 19.34
C GLN A 189 7.20 -12.02 20.09
N SER A 190 8.30 -12.50 19.52
CA SER A 190 9.65 -12.35 20.11
C SER A 190 10.18 -10.92 20.09
N TYR A 191 9.54 -10.02 19.32
CA TYR A 191 10.00 -8.63 19.26
C TYR A 191 9.26 -7.76 20.27
N GLU A 192 10.00 -7.09 21.16
CA GLU A 192 9.47 -6.09 22.07
C GLU A 192 8.95 -4.86 21.31
N ILE A 193 9.75 -4.38 20.35
CA ILE A 193 9.38 -3.28 19.47
C ILE A 193 8.80 -3.87 18.18
N ARG A 194 7.49 -4.13 18.16
CA ARG A 194 6.75 -4.66 17.02
C ARG A 194 5.79 -3.62 16.46
N PRO A 195 5.42 -3.70 15.17
CA PRO A 195 4.39 -2.83 14.62
C PRO A 195 3.01 -3.15 15.22
N HIS A 196 2.16 -2.13 15.36
CA HIS A 196 0.74 -2.30 15.69
C HIS A 196 -0.09 -2.51 14.42
N LEU A 197 0.34 -1.88 13.32
CA LEU A 197 -0.25 -2.03 12.00
C LEU A 197 0.83 -2.22 10.96
N VAL A 198 0.63 -3.13 10.04
CA VAL A 198 1.45 -3.36 8.83
C VAL A 198 0.63 -3.03 7.60
N LEU A 199 1.19 -2.31 6.65
CA LEU A 199 0.61 -2.07 5.34
C LEU A 199 1.45 -2.77 4.28
N SER A 200 0.81 -3.52 3.38
CA SER A 200 1.48 -4.28 2.33
C SER A 200 0.72 -4.28 1.01
N GLY A 201 1.44 -4.55 -0.07
CA GLY A 201 0.90 -4.71 -1.42
C GLY A 201 1.30 -6.03 -2.06
N HIS A 202 1.96 -5.97 -3.24
CA HIS A 202 2.64 -7.05 -3.96
C HIS A 202 1.77 -8.21 -4.45
N ALA A 203 0.77 -8.62 -3.66
CA ALA A 203 -0.03 -9.82 -3.97
C ALA A 203 -1.11 -9.59 -5.04
N HIS A 204 -1.36 -8.33 -5.44
CA HIS A 204 -2.38 -7.94 -6.43
C HIS A 204 -3.76 -8.60 -6.22
N GLY A 205 -4.14 -8.89 -4.97
CA GLY A 205 -5.38 -9.60 -4.66
C GLY A 205 -5.42 -11.05 -5.15
N GLY A 206 -4.28 -11.59 -5.60
CA GLY A 206 -4.20 -12.89 -6.27
C GLY A 206 -4.63 -12.84 -7.74
N GLN A 207 -4.60 -11.66 -8.36
CA GLN A 207 -4.89 -11.31 -9.75
C GLN A 207 -6.32 -11.67 -10.22
N ILE A 208 -6.69 -12.93 -10.18
CA ILE A 208 -8.05 -13.46 -10.36
C ILE A 208 -8.55 -13.92 -8.99
N ARG A 209 -9.75 -13.50 -8.63
CA ARG A 209 -10.38 -13.92 -7.38
C ARG A 209 -11.57 -14.82 -7.67
N LEU A 210 -11.65 -15.90 -6.96
CA LEU A 210 -12.79 -16.80 -7.04
C LEU A 210 -13.72 -16.57 -5.83
N PRO A 211 -15.04 -16.49 -6.04
CA PRO A 211 -15.99 -16.39 -4.93
C PRO A 211 -15.71 -17.47 -3.89
N TRP A 212 -15.75 -17.11 -2.61
CA TRP A 212 -15.52 -17.96 -1.43
C TRP A 212 -14.09 -18.55 -1.28
N ILE A 213 -13.28 -18.60 -2.36
CA ILE A 213 -11.92 -19.16 -2.34
C ILE A 213 -10.88 -18.08 -2.13
N GLY A 214 -11.06 -16.91 -2.78
CA GLY A 214 -10.10 -15.81 -2.71
C GLY A 214 -9.20 -15.71 -3.94
N GLY A 215 -7.98 -15.22 -3.77
CA GLY A 215 -7.01 -15.01 -4.85
C GLY A 215 -6.51 -16.32 -5.44
N LEU A 216 -6.28 -16.34 -6.76
CA LEU A 216 -5.83 -17.55 -7.45
C LEU A 216 -4.30 -17.69 -7.43
N LEU A 217 -3.55 -16.62 -7.69
CA LEU A 217 -2.10 -16.67 -7.83
C LEU A 217 -1.47 -15.35 -7.38
N ALA A 218 -0.50 -15.40 -6.48
CA ALA A 218 0.29 -14.23 -6.12
C ALA A 218 1.80 -14.52 -6.17
N PRO A 219 2.62 -13.48 -6.44
CA PRO A 219 4.06 -13.61 -6.37
C PRO A 219 4.50 -14.15 -5.00
N ASN A 220 5.54 -14.95 -4.98
CA ASN A 220 6.15 -15.56 -3.79
C ASN A 220 5.22 -16.43 -2.92
N GLN A 221 3.92 -16.52 -3.24
CA GLN A 221 2.95 -17.34 -2.51
C GLN A 221 2.36 -18.47 -3.37
N GLY A 222 2.53 -18.42 -4.71
CA GLY A 222 2.00 -19.43 -5.62
C GLY A 222 0.46 -19.42 -5.70
N PHE A 223 -0.13 -20.60 -5.92
CA PHE A 223 -1.58 -20.77 -6.01
C PHE A 223 -2.25 -20.67 -4.65
N PHE A 224 -3.44 -20.05 -4.63
CA PHE A 224 -4.26 -19.83 -3.44
C PHE A 224 -3.50 -19.11 -2.30
N PRO A 225 -2.96 -17.91 -2.59
CA PRO A 225 -2.12 -17.18 -1.65
C PRO A 225 -2.85 -16.87 -0.35
N ARG A 226 -2.17 -17.11 0.77
CA ARG A 226 -2.72 -16.87 2.10
C ARG A 226 -2.92 -15.38 2.40
N TYR A 227 -1.99 -14.55 1.93
CA TYR A 227 -1.97 -13.10 2.22
C TYR A 227 -2.16 -12.30 0.94
N ALA A 228 -3.37 -12.34 0.36
CA ALA A 228 -3.64 -11.71 -0.94
C ALA A 228 -4.36 -10.37 -0.84
N SER A 229 -5.20 -10.15 0.16
CA SER A 229 -5.96 -8.91 0.31
C SER A 229 -6.72 -8.83 1.63
N GLY A 230 -7.04 -7.61 2.08
CA GLY A 230 -7.88 -7.37 3.25
C GLY A 230 -7.11 -7.35 4.55
N GLN A 231 -7.79 -7.61 5.65
CA GLN A 231 -7.26 -7.51 7.01
C GLN A 231 -6.83 -8.86 7.57
N TYR A 232 -5.67 -8.87 8.21
CA TYR A 232 -5.15 -9.98 9.01
C TYR A 232 -4.81 -9.47 10.41
N SER A 233 -4.91 -10.36 11.41
CA SER A 233 -4.61 -10.02 12.80
C SER A 233 -3.85 -11.17 13.47
N ALA A 234 -2.89 -10.82 14.30
CA ALA A 234 -2.18 -11.75 15.16
C ALA A 234 -2.72 -11.67 16.60
N ASP A 235 -2.52 -12.73 17.38
CA ASP A 235 -2.99 -12.81 18.76
C ASP A 235 -2.35 -11.75 19.69
N ASN A 236 -1.19 -11.23 19.31
CA ASN A 236 -0.50 -10.15 20.02
C ASN A 236 -1.03 -8.74 19.74
N GLY A 237 -2.12 -8.62 18.97
CA GLY A 237 -2.75 -7.36 18.63
C GLY A 237 -2.13 -6.60 17.43
N THR A 238 -1.16 -7.18 16.73
CA THR A 238 -0.67 -6.64 15.46
C THR A 238 -1.69 -6.91 14.35
N HIS A 239 -1.96 -5.89 13.52
CA HIS A 239 -2.83 -6.00 12.35
C HIS A 239 -2.03 -5.81 11.06
N MET A 240 -2.51 -6.39 9.96
CA MET A 240 -1.99 -6.10 8.62
C MET A 240 -3.14 -5.83 7.67
N ILE A 241 -2.99 -4.80 6.83
CA ILE A 241 -3.86 -4.55 5.67
C ILE A 241 -3.06 -4.81 4.41
N VAL A 242 -3.58 -5.69 3.56
CA VAL A 242 -3.00 -6.00 2.24
C VAL A 242 -3.84 -5.37 1.16
N SER A 243 -3.25 -4.43 0.40
CA SER A 243 -3.86 -3.83 -0.77
C SER A 243 -3.88 -4.82 -1.94
N ARG A 244 -4.95 -4.74 -2.76
CA ARG A 244 -5.00 -5.45 -4.04
C ARG A 244 -4.29 -4.71 -5.18
N GLY A 245 -3.67 -3.57 -4.87
CA GLY A 245 -3.00 -2.72 -5.84
C GLY A 245 -3.96 -1.92 -6.73
N LEU A 246 -3.43 -0.87 -7.33
CA LEU A 246 -4.15 0.03 -8.23
C LEU A 246 -3.91 -0.29 -9.70
N GLY A 247 -2.70 -0.71 -10.06
CA GLY A 247 -2.32 -1.15 -11.40
C GLY A 247 -2.46 -2.65 -11.60
N ASN A 248 -2.18 -3.08 -12.82
CA ASN A 248 -2.09 -4.49 -13.16
C ASN A 248 -0.63 -4.95 -13.09
N SER A 249 -0.41 -6.19 -12.71
CA SER A 249 0.88 -6.86 -12.77
C SER A 249 1.17 -7.38 -14.20
N ILE A 250 1.99 -8.42 -14.33
CA ILE A 250 2.34 -9.07 -15.60
C ILE A 250 1.08 -9.50 -16.37
N PHE A 251 0.08 -10.04 -15.68
CA PHE A 251 -1.20 -10.39 -16.28
C PHE A 251 -2.12 -9.17 -16.32
N PRO A 252 -2.58 -8.73 -17.51
CA PRO A 252 -3.24 -7.43 -17.67
C PRO A 252 -4.74 -7.45 -17.36
N LEU A 253 -5.29 -8.52 -16.81
CA LEU A 253 -6.72 -8.68 -16.56
C LEU A 253 -6.99 -9.02 -15.10
N ARG A 254 -7.89 -8.25 -14.47
CA ARG A 254 -8.46 -8.52 -13.15
C ARG A 254 -9.85 -9.14 -13.30
N VAL A 255 -10.13 -10.18 -12.55
CA VAL A 255 -11.44 -10.85 -12.51
C VAL A 255 -11.90 -10.94 -11.06
N PHE A 256 -13.08 -10.36 -10.75
CA PHE A 256 -13.60 -10.17 -9.39
C PHE A 256 -12.62 -9.53 -8.43
N ASN A 257 -11.74 -8.68 -8.96
CA ASN A 257 -10.58 -8.15 -8.26
C ASN A 257 -10.30 -6.69 -8.67
N ARG A 258 -11.22 -5.78 -8.37
CA ARG A 258 -11.11 -4.38 -8.73
C ARG A 258 -9.87 -3.72 -8.14
N PRO A 259 -9.25 -2.71 -8.81
CA PRO A 259 -8.22 -1.87 -8.21
C PRO A 259 -8.68 -1.34 -6.85
N HIS A 260 -7.78 -1.21 -5.89
CA HIS A 260 -8.13 -1.11 -4.49
C HIS A 260 -7.46 0.08 -3.81
N LEU A 261 -8.26 0.88 -3.13
CA LEU A 261 -7.82 2.00 -2.30
C LEU A 261 -8.29 1.79 -0.85
N PRO A 262 -7.50 1.15 0.01
CA PRO A 262 -7.77 1.07 1.44
C PRO A 262 -7.77 2.45 2.09
N VAL A 263 -8.81 2.72 2.90
CA VAL A 263 -8.92 3.90 3.75
C VAL A 263 -9.01 3.43 5.19
N ILE A 264 -7.98 3.72 5.99
CA ILE A 264 -7.83 3.18 7.32
C ILE A 264 -8.08 4.28 8.35
N THR A 265 -9.02 4.04 9.26
CA THR A 265 -9.26 4.91 10.41
C THR A 265 -8.71 4.24 11.67
N LEU A 266 -7.74 4.87 12.31
CA LEU A 266 -7.20 4.39 13.59
C LEU A 266 -8.14 4.76 14.73
N LYS A 267 -8.30 3.84 15.68
CA LYS A 267 -9.09 4.03 16.89
C LYS A 267 -8.28 3.74 18.14
N SER A 268 -8.41 4.58 19.15
CA SER A 268 -7.87 4.28 20.48
C SER A 268 -8.64 3.09 21.08
N LYS A 269 -7.86 2.16 21.68
CA LYS A 269 -8.43 0.96 22.32
C LYS A 269 -8.51 1.17 23.82
#